data_da0c348db4fcc179d88cf7c7e556a312
#
_entry.id   da0c348db4fcc179d88cf7c7e556a312
#
_cell.length_a   1.000
_cell.length_b   1.000
_cell.length_c   1.000
_cell.angle_alpha   90.00
_cell.angle_beta   90.00
_cell.angle_gamma   90.00
#
_symmetry.space_group_name_H-M   'P 1'
#
loop_
_entity.id
_entity.type
_entity.pdbx_description
1 polymer ?
#
loop_
_entity_poly.entity_id
_entity_poly.type
_entity_poly.pdbx_seq_one_letter_code
_entity_poly.pdbx_strand_id
1 'polypeptide(L)'
;MIGDSHEDDTIDIGVSADIISGIADRALATLPALADVGVVRSWAALRVMSQDGYPIYDQSETMPGAFALSCHSGVTLSAAHAFDLAGYVADARLGAELAGFSEGRFHVQTNSQTA
;
A
#
# COMPACT_ATOMS: atom_id res chain seq x y z
N MET A 1 -8.79 14.07 -10.00
CA MET A 1 -8.59 13.80 -8.57
C MET A 1 -7.28 14.41 -8.16
N ILE A 2 -7.26 15.11 -7.04
CA ILE A 2 -6.08 15.76 -6.48
C ILE A 2 -5.90 15.20 -5.07
N GLY A 3 -4.73 14.93 -4.66
CA GLY A 3 -4.31 14.45 -3.33
C GLY A 3 -2.80 14.41 -3.28
N ASP A 4 -2.23 13.97 -2.20
CA ASP A 4 -2.92 13.53 -0.99
C ASP A 4 -2.28 14.19 0.24
N SER A 5 -2.79 13.86 1.40
CA SER A 5 -2.07 14.01 2.67
C SER A 5 -1.85 12.64 3.27
N HIS A 6 -0.90 12.56 4.17
CA HIS A 6 -0.55 11.36 4.91
C HIS A 6 -0.54 11.71 6.40
N GLU A 7 -1.30 10.96 7.18
CA GLU A 7 -1.40 11.15 8.62
C GLU A 7 -1.09 9.81 9.28
N ASP A 8 -0.04 9.80 10.08
CA ASP A 8 0.36 8.63 10.86
C ASP A 8 -0.35 8.61 12.22
N ASP A 9 -0.38 7.47 12.84
CA ASP A 9 -0.89 7.27 14.21
C ASP A 9 -2.39 7.57 14.42
N THR A 10 -3.18 7.58 13.36
CA THR A 10 -4.63 7.75 13.46
C THR A 10 -5.39 6.66 12.72
N ILE A 11 -6.53 6.28 13.27
CA ILE A 11 -7.53 5.43 12.62
C ILE A 11 -8.76 6.23 12.20
N ASP A 12 -8.72 7.56 12.39
CA ASP A 12 -9.80 8.44 11.96
C ASP A 12 -9.80 8.58 10.44
N ILE A 13 -10.94 8.34 9.84
CA ILE A 13 -11.20 8.53 8.40
C ILE A 13 -11.96 9.83 8.14
N GLY A 14 -12.07 10.69 9.14
CA GLY A 14 -12.62 12.03 9.00
C GLY A 14 -11.76 12.88 8.07
N VAL A 15 -12.39 13.86 7.44
CA VAL A 15 -11.71 14.81 6.57
C VAL A 15 -11.68 16.17 7.27
N SER A 16 -10.49 16.69 7.57
CA SER A 16 -10.35 18.00 8.18
C SER A 16 -10.29 19.12 7.13
N ALA A 17 -10.86 20.28 7.47
CA ALA A 17 -10.84 21.44 6.59
C ALA A 17 -9.40 21.94 6.33
N ASP A 18 -8.54 21.87 7.33
CA ASP A 18 -7.15 22.32 7.23
C ASP A 18 -6.34 21.48 6.25
N ILE A 19 -6.52 20.14 6.28
CA ILE A 19 -5.88 19.22 5.35
C ILE A 19 -6.36 19.49 3.91
N ILE A 20 -7.67 19.64 3.72
CA ILE A 20 -8.23 19.92 2.39
C ILE A 20 -7.74 21.28 1.86
N SER A 21 -7.67 22.30 2.71
CA SER A 21 -7.13 23.60 2.34
C SER A 21 -5.68 23.50 1.89
N GLY A 22 -4.84 22.79 2.64
CA GLY A 22 -3.44 22.57 2.28
C GLY A 22 -3.24 21.81 0.96
N ILE A 23 -4.12 20.83 0.67
CA ILE A 23 -4.12 20.13 -0.63
C ILE A 23 -4.52 21.11 -1.74
N ALA A 24 -5.55 21.93 -1.53
CA ALA A 24 -6.02 22.91 -2.50
C ALA A 24 -4.94 23.96 -2.80
N ASP A 25 -4.25 24.47 -1.80
CA ASP A 25 -3.17 25.45 -1.97
C ASP A 25 -2.03 24.89 -2.83
N ARG A 26 -1.59 23.66 -2.57
CA ARG A 26 -0.58 23.00 -3.40
C ARG A 26 -1.04 22.75 -4.84
N ALA A 27 -2.31 22.39 -5.00
CA ALA A 27 -2.90 22.18 -6.31
C ALA A 27 -2.95 23.48 -7.12
N LEU A 28 -3.37 24.60 -6.50
CA LEU A 28 -3.40 25.92 -7.12
C LEU A 28 -2.00 26.44 -7.48
N ALA A 29 -1.02 26.20 -6.61
CA ALA A 29 0.37 26.53 -6.88
C ALA A 29 0.94 25.78 -8.09
N THR A 30 0.49 24.52 -8.29
CA THR A 30 0.94 23.67 -9.41
C THR A 30 0.16 23.96 -10.69
N LEU A 31 -1.14 24.17 -10.59
CA LEU A 31 -2.05 24.40 -11.72
C LEU A 31 -3.04 25.52 -11.38
N PRO A 32 -2.66 26.80 -11.63
CA PRO A 32 -3.51 27.96 -11.29
C PRO A 32 -4.90 27.94 -11.95
N ALA A 33 -5.06 27.26 -13.06
CA ALA A 33 -6.35 27.09 -13.75
C ALA A 33 -7.44 26.42 -12.89
N LEU A 34 -7.07 25.83 -11.75
CA LEU A 34 -8.02 25.22 -10.81
C LEU A 34 -8.72 26.27 -9.91
N ALA A 35 -8.33 27.55 -9.94
CA ALA A 35 -8.85 28.58 -9.05
C ALA A 35 -10.40 28.72 -9.11
N ASP A 36 -10.96 28.54 -10.30
CA ASP A 36 -12.41 28.64 -10.53
C ASP A 36 -13.13 27.28 -10.48
N VAL A 37 -12.46 26.22 -10.07
CA VAL A 37 -13.02 24.88 -10.03
C VAL A 37 -13.50 24.55 -8.61
N GLY A 38 -14.78 24.22 -8.47
CA GLY A 38 -15.37 23.82 -7.20
C GLY A 38 -14.95 22.41 -6.78
N VAL A 39 -14.75 22.22 -5.47
CA VAL A 39 -14.56 20.88 -4.89
C VAL A 39 -15.88 20.12 -4.93
N VAL A 40 -15.91 19.00 -5.64
CA VAL A 40 -17.09 18.14 -5.76
C VAL A 40 -17.23 17.23 -4.54
N ARG A 41 -16.11 16.70 -4.05
CA ARG A 41 -16.09 15.74 -2.96
C ARG A 41 -14.67 15.60 -2.40
N SER A 42 -14.57 15.35 -1.09
CA SER A 42 -13.36 14.92 -0.41
C SER A 42 -13.62 13.62 0.36
N TRP A 43 -12.58 12.84 0.60
CA TRP A 43 -12.66 11.62 1.38
C TRP A 43 -11.29 11.27 1.94
N ALA A 44 -11.28 10.49 3.00
CA ALA A 44 -10.11 9.84 3.55
C ALA A 44 -10.36 8.33 3.63
N ALA A 45 -9.30 7.57 3.76
CA ALA A 45 -9.36 6.12 3.94
C ALA A 45 -8.12 5.63 4.69
N LEU A 46 -8.27 4.56 5.45
CA LEU A 46 -7.13 3.89 6.05
C LEU A 46 -6.29 3.23 4.97
N ARG A 47 -4.99 3.42 5.08
CA ARG A 47 -4.01 2.78 4.21
C ARG A 47 -3.54 1.47 4.85
N VAL A 48 -3.54 0.39 4.09
CA VAL A 48 -2.99 -0.89 4.54
C VAL A 48 -1.46 -0.81 4.47
N MET A 49 -0.82 -0.70 5.64
CA MET A 49 0.63 -0.62 5.75
C MET A 49 1.17 -1.92 6.35
N SER A 50 2.23 -2.48 5.74
CA SER A 50 3.09 -3.45 6.39
C SER A 50 4.04 -2.74 7.37
N GLN A 51 4.62 -3.48 8.31
CA GLN A 51 5.49 -2.90 9.34
C GLN A 51 6.73 -2.18 8.76
N ASP A 52 7.22 -2.63 7.62
CA ASP A 52 8.41 -2.08 6.93
C ASP A 52 8.04 -1.24 5.70
N GLY A 53 6.76 -1.07 5.39
CA GLY A 53 6.29 -0.33 4.22
C GLY A 53 6.42 -1.05 2.88
N TYR A 54 7.00 -2.24 2.84
CA TYR A 54 7.13 -3.02 1.60
C TYR A 54 5.95 -3.96 1.39
N PRO A 55 5.66 -4.35 0.13
CA PRO A 55 4.63 -5.34 -0.15
C PRO A 55 4.87 -6.68 0.57
N ILE A 56 3.80 -7.41 0.80
CA ILE A 56 3.83 -8.80 1.26
C ILE A 56 3.31 -9.65 0.10
N TYR A 57 4.12 -10.60 -0.33
CA TYR A 57 3.76 -11.63 -1.30
C TYR A 57 4.04 -12.98 -0.66
N ASP A 58 3.01 -13.76 -0.47
CA ASP A 58 3.14 -15.04 0.21
C ASP A 58 2.33 -16.13 -0.47
N GLN A 59 2.73 -17.36 -0.27
CA GLN A 59 2.08 -18.54 -0.79
C GLN A 59 1.90 -19.56 0.32
N SER A 60 0.71 -20.12 0.44
CA SER A 60 0.42 -21.13 1.45
C SER A 60 1.22 -22.41 1.20
N GLU A 61 1.90 -22.88 2.23
CA GLU A 61 2.60 -24.16 2.20
C GLU A 61 1.63 -25.35 2.28
N THR A 62 0.46 -25.16 2.88
CA THR A 62 -0.51 -26.22 3.15
C THR A 62 -1.66 -26.27 2.18
N MET A 63 -1.95 -25.16 1.48
CA MET A 63 -3.03 -25.06 0.51
C MET A 63 -2.48 -24.67 -0.85
N PRO A 64 -2.20 -25.64 -1.74
CA PRO A 64 -1.69 -25.37 -3.08
C PRO A 64 -2.61 -24.40 -3.85
N GLY A 65 -2.01 -23.37 -4.45
CA GLY A 65 -2.73 -22.37 -5.23
C GLY A 65 -3.34 -21.22 -4.38
N ALA A 66 -3.17 -21.22 -3.06
CA ALA A 66 -3.56 -20.09 -2.22
C ALA A 66 -2.39 -19.11 -2.07
N PHE A 67 -2.64 -17.84 -2.40
CA PHE A 67 -1.68 -16.73 -2.33
C PHE A 67 -2.23 -15.59 -1.48
N ALA A 68 -1.36 -14.91 -0.77
CA ALA A 68 -1.66 -13.67 -0.06
C ALA A 68 -0.82 -12.53 -0.65
N LEU A 69 -1.48 -11.47 -1.07
CA LEU A 69 -0.86 -10.31 -1.69
C LEU A 69 -1.36 -9.05 -0.97
N SER A 70 -0.48 -8.30 -0.36
CA SER A 70 -0.84 -7.06 0.34
C SER A 70 0.19 -5.98 0.06
N CYS A 71 -0.29 -4.77 -0.26
CA CYS A 71 0.57 -3.59 -0.41
C CYS A 71 -0.24 -2.30 -0.26
N HIS A 72 0.41 -1.24 0.23
CA HIS A 72 -0.21 0.09 0.30
C HIS A 72 -0.19 0.84 -1.04
N SER A 73 0.69 0.49 -1.96
CA SER A 73 0.92 1.17 -3.24
C SER A 73 0.37 0.39 -4.44
N GLY A 74 -0.82 -0.22 -4.30
CA GLY A 74 -1.39 -1.09 -5.34
C GLY A 74 -1.57 -0.42 -6.70
N VAL A 75 -1.86 0.88 -6.76
CA VAL A 75 -1.95 1.62 -8.03
C VAL A 75 -0.57 1.76 -8.67
N THR A 76 0.44 2.15 -7.91
CA THR A 76 1.83 2.29 -8.40
C THR A 76 2.40 0.95 -8.87
N LEU A 77 2.11 -0.13 -8.13
CA LEU A 77 2.60 -1.47 -8.42
C LEU A 77 1.71 -2.25 -9.41
N SER A 78 0.62 -1.66 -9.88
CA SER A 78 -0.36 -2.37 -10.72
C SER A 78 0.25 -3.00 -11.97
N ALA A 79 1.19 -2.32 -12.63
CA ALA A 79 1.87 -2.86 -13.81
C ALA A 79 2.75 -4.07 -13.44
N ALA A 80 3.55 -3.99 -12.39
CA ALA A 80 4.37 -5.09 -11.91
C ALA A 80 3.50 -6.29 -11.48
N HIS A 81 2.37 -6.02 -10.82
CA HIS A 81 1.42 -7.08 -10.45
C HIS A 81 0.79 -7.74 -11.67
N ALA A 82 0.41 -6.97 -12.69
CA ALA A 82 -0.27 -7.49 -13.87
C ALA A 82 0.67 -8.22 -14.84
N PHE A 83 1.91 -7.77 -14.96
CA PHE A 83 2.84 -8.32 -15.98
C PHE A 83 3.84 -9.33 -15.41
N ASP A 84 4.24 -9.16 -14.16
CA ASP A 84 5.23 -10.04 -13.52
C ASP A 84 4.58 -11.00 -12.52
N LEU A 85 3.91 -10.45 -11.49
CA LEU A 85 3.35 -11.25 -10.39
C LEU A 85 2.24 -12.19 -10.85
N ALA A 86 1.40 -11.77 -11.79
CA ALA A 86 0.33 -12.61 -12.33
C ALA A 86 0.85 -13.89 -12.97
N GLY A 87 2.04 -13.87 -13.58
CA GLY A 87 2.70 -15.06 -14.12
C GLY A 87 3.02 -16.08 -13.03
N TYR A 88 3.62 -15.65 -11.92
CA TYR A 88 3.92 -16.54 -10.78
C TYR A 88 2.67 -17.16 -10.17
N VAL A 89 1.59 -16.37 -10.05
CA VAL A 89 0.31 -16.89 -9.55
C VAL A 89 -0.29 -17.91 -10.51
N ALA A 90 -0.22 -17.67 -11.82
CA ALA A 90 -0.71 -18.60 -12.84
C ALA A 90 0.09 -19.91 -12.86
N ASP A 91 1.40 -19.83 -12.62
CA ASP A 91 2.28 -21.00 -12.50
C ASP A 91 2.19 -21.69 -11.12
N ALA A 92 1.29 -21.23 -10.27
CA ALA A 92 1.06 -21.71 -8.91
C ALA A 92 2.31 -21.70 -8.01
N ARG A 93 3.26 -20.79 -8.27
CA ARG A 93 4.51 -20.70 -7.53
C ARG A 93 5.12 -19.29 -7.57
N LEU A 94 5.37 -18.71 -6.41
CA LEU A 94 6.15 -17.47 -6.32
C LEU A 94 7.62 -17.72 -6.63
N GLY A 95 8.24 -16.80 -7.37
CA GLY A 95 9.66 -16.84 -7.68
C GLY A 95 10.55 -16.61 -6.46
N ALA A 96 11.76 -17.18 -6.48
CA ALA A 96 12.74 -17.02 -5.39
C ALA A 96 13.13 -15.54 -5.16
N GLU A 97 13.06 -14.71 -6.18
CA GLU A 97 13.31 -13.27 -6.14
C GLU A 97 12.29 -12.52 -5.27
N LEU A 98 11.11 -13.10 -5.03
CA LEU A 98 10.08 -12.55 -4.16
C LEU A 98 10.22 -13.00 -2.69
N ALA A 99 11.15 -13.89 -2.38
CA ALA A 99 11.32 -14.42 -1.03
C ALA A 99 11.56 -13.34 0.04
N GLY A 100 12.22 -12.23 -0.33
CA GLY A 100 12.41 -11.08 0.56
C GLY A 100 11.12 -10.33 0.91
N PHE A 101 10.02 -10.60 0.22
CA PHE A 101 8.71 -10.01 0.45
C PHE A 101 7.73 -10.95 1.19
N SER A 102 8.17 -12.17 1.56
CA SER A 102 7.36 -13.09 2.36
C SER A 102 7.02 -12.49 3.73
N GLU A 103 5.87 -12.87 4.28
CA GLU A 103 5.44 -12.48 5.63
C GLU A 103 6.41 -12.99 6.71
N GLY A 104 7.10 -14.10 6.45
CA GLY A 104 8.10 -14.69 7.33
C GLY A 104 9.22 -13.73 7.73
N ARG A 105 9.45 -12.63 6.99
CA ARG A 105 10.44 -11.60 7.36
C ARG A 105 10.10 -10.87 8.66
N PHE A 106 8.86 -10.92 9.10
CA PHE A 106 8.41 -10.34 10.37
C PHE A 106 8.51 -11.29 11.56
N HIS A 107 8.80 -12.58 11.31
CA HIS A 107 8.96 -13.54 12.38
C HIS A 107 10.31 -13.35 13.06
N VAL A 108 10.29 -12.79 14.27
CA VAL A 108 11.48 -12.73 15.12
C VAL A 108 11.83 -14.15 15.55
N GLN A 109 12.99 -14.65 15.12
CA GLN A 109 13.53 -15.89 15.71
C GLN A 109 13.83 -15.60 17.18
N THR A 110 12.95 -16.03 18.07
CA THR A 110 13.25 -16.12 19.50
C THR A 110 14.28 -17.22 19.65
N ASN A 111 15.57 -16.85 19.64
CA ASN A 111 16.63 -17.72 20.10
C ASN A 111 16.37 -17.97 21.60
N SER A 112 15.68 -19.04 21.94
CA SER A 112 15.68 -19.62 23.26
C SER A 112 17.09 -20.14 23.52
N GLN A 113 17.97 -19.28 24.05
CA GLN A 113 19.17 -19.73 24.72
C GLN A 113 18.73 -20.47 25.96
N THR A 114 18.69 -21.79 25.86
CA THR A 114 18.63 -22.67 27.02
C THR A 114 20.01 -22.59 27.67
N ALA A 115 20.03 -21.99 28.86
CA ALA A 115 21.15 -22.06 29.78
C ALA A 115 21.07 -23.38 30.56
#